data_7f2981a2264a952d78924d98e7aff77b
#
_entry.id   7f2981a2264a952d78924d98e7aff77b
#
_cell.length_a   1.000
_cell.length_b   1.000
_cell.length_c   1.000
_cell.angle_alpha   90.00
_cell.angle_beta   90.00
_cell.angle_gamma   90.00
#
_symmetry.space_group_name_H-M   'P 1'
#
loop_
_entity.id
_entity.type
_entity.pdbx_description
1 polymer ?
#
loop_
_entity_poly.entity_id
_entity_poly.type
_entity_poly.pdbx_seq_one_letter_code
_entity_poly.pdbx_strand_id
1 'polypeptide(L)'
;SGTGKSSLINELIPDLEARVAETSTSHGKGRHTTRVARLHRFGSGYIADTPGIRELGAWALPDADLDGCFVEFRPLRGECGFRNCRHLEEPKCAIKAAVDDGTIHPERYESYVRMIADEER
;
A
#
# COMPACT_ATOMS: atom_id res chain seq x y z
N SER A 1 -6.20 5.38 -7.33
CA SER A 1 -6.06 6.10 -8.59
C SER A 1 -4.63 5.95 -9.11
N GLY A 2 -4.49 5.75 -10.43
CA GLY A 2 -3.18 5.53 -11.05
C GLY A 2 -2.55 4.16 -10.81
N THR A 3 -3.28 3.22 -10.23
CA THR A 3 -2.81 1.85 -9.98
C THR A 3 -3.04 0.90 -11.15
N GLY A 4 -3.60 1.39 -12.28
CA GLY A 4 -3.86 0.57 -13.46
C GLY A 4 -5.18 -0.20 -13.46
N LYS A 5 -6.14 0.11 -12.58
CA LYS A 5 -7.46 -0.57 -12.54
C LYS A 5 -8.18 -0.57 -13.88
N SER A 6 -8.37 0.62 -14.48
CA SER A 6 -9.07 0.76 -15.76
C SER A 6 -8.28 0.11 -16.90
N SER A 7 -6.96 0.14 -16.86
CA SER A 7 -6.11 -0.56 -17.83
C SER A 7 -6.29 -2.07 -17.74
N LEU A 8 -6.35 -2.61 -16.52
CA LEU A 8 -6.59 -4.04 -16.28
C LEU A 8 -7.99 -4.46 -16.75
N ILE A 9 -9.01 -3.65 -16.48
CA ILE A 9 -10.38 -3.92 -16.93
C ILE A 9 -10.47 -3.89 -18.46
N ASN A 10 -9.79 -2.96 -19.13
CA ASN A 10 -9.74 -2.90 -20.59
C ASN A 10 -9.09 -4.14 -21.20
N GLU A 11 -8.06 -4.69 -20.55
CA GLU A 11 -7.41 -5.92 -20.99
C GLU A 11 -8.29 -7.15 -20.80
N LEU A 12 -9.03 -7.21 -19.69
CA LEU A 12 -9.93 -8.33 -19.38
C LEU A 12 -11.22 -8.31 -20.19
N ILE A 13 -11.68 -7.14 -20.63
CA ILE A 13 -12.91 -6.94 -21.40
C ILE A 13 -12.56 -6.11 -22.65
N PRO A 14 -12.11 -6.76 -23.76
CA PRO A 14 -11.57 -6.07 -24.94
C PRO A 14 -12.53 -5.08 -25.61
N ASP A 15 -13.84 -5.31 -25.52
CA ASP A 15 -14.86 -4.44 -26.10
C ASP A 15 -15.21 -3.22 -25.22
N LEU A 16 -14.48 -3.05 -24.11
CA LEU A 16 -14.74 -1.97 -23.17
C LEU A 16 -13.77 -0.81 -23.38
N GLU A 17 -14.29 0.32 -23.86
CA GLU A 17 -13.56 1.59 -23.91
C GLU A 17 -13.56 2.30 -22.53
N ALA A 18 -12.88 1.76 -21.55
CA ALA A 18 -12.65 2.49 -20.29
C ALA A 18 -11.56 3.54 -20.49
N ARG A 19 -11.82 4.78 -20.07
CA ARG A 19 -10.85 5.87 -20.19
C ARG A 19 -9.67 5.64 -19.25
N VAL A 20 -8.49 5.48 -19.82
CA VAL A 20 -7.21 5.46 -19.10
C VAL A 20 -6.61 6.87 -19.16
N ALA A 21 -6.31 7.48 -18.04
CA ALA A 21 -5.59 8.74 -17.99
C ALA A 21 -4.11 8.50 -17.69
N GLU A 22 -3.24 9.24 -18.34
CA GLU A 22 -1.81 9.23 -18.02
C GLU A 22 -1.55 9.71 -16.59
N THR A 23 -0.63 9.06 -15.91
CA THR A 23 -0.17 9.49 -14.59
C THR A 23 0.60 10.81 -14.74
N SER A 24 0.25 11.81 -13.94
CA SER A 24 1.01 13.07 -13.93
C SER A 24 2.40 12.82 -13.33
N THR A 25 3.43 13.19 -14.07
CA THR A 25 4.83 12.99 -13.68
C THR A 25 5.30 13.88 -12.52
N SER A 26 4.51 14.89 -12.13
CA SER A 26 4.95 15.89 -11.15
C SER A 26 4.70 15.56 -9.69
N HIS A 27 3.85 14.55 -9.36
CA HIS A 27 3.53 14.23 -7.95
C HIS A 27 3.27 12.74 -7.69
N GLY A 28 3.53 11.83 -8.62
CA GLY A 28 3.31 10.38 -8.44
C GLY A 28 1.86 9.96 -8.15
N LYS A 29 0.93 10.90 -8.11
CA LYS A 29 -0.50 10.65 -7.89
C LYS A 29 -1.22 10.61 -9.22
N GLY A 30 -1.74 9.43 -9.60
CA GLY A 30 -2.54 9.25 -10.80
C GLY A 30 -3.82 10.10 -10.79
N ARG A 31 -4.23 10.54 -11.97
CA ARG A 31 -5.46 11.32 -12.13
C ARG A 31 -6.69 10.39 -12.00
N HIS A 32 -7.72 10.82 -11.25
CA HIS A 32 -9.00 10.09 -11.18
C HIS A 32 -9.66 10.05 -12.54
N THR A 33 -9.74 8.85 -13.11
CA THR A 33 -10.40 8.62 -14.41
C THR A 33 -11.83 8.18 -14.21
N THR A 34 -12.10 7.33 -13.22
CA THR A 34 -13.44 6.81 -12.91
C THR A 34 -14.14 7.74 -11.94
N ARG A 35 -15.23 8.37 -12.37
CA ARG A 35 -16.04 9.30 -11.56
C ARG A 35 -17.32 8.67 -11.01
N VAL A 36 -17.79 7.62 -11.66
CA VAL A 36 -19.05 6.92 -11.35
C VAL A 36 -18.76 5.43 -11.31
N ALA A 37 -19.31 4.73 -10.33
CA ALA A 37 -19.23 3.28 -10.28
C ALA A 37 -19.99 2.67 -11.46
N ARG A 38 -19.37 1.70 -12.14
CA ARG A 38 -19.96 0.99 -13.29
C ARG A 38 -19.83 -0.51 -13.10
N LEU A 39 -20.84 -1.22 -13.53
CA LEU A 39 -20.88 -2.67 -13.52
C LEU A 39 -20.68 -3.19 -14.95
N HIS A 40 -19.66 -4.00 -15.17
CA HIS A 40 -19.31 -4.59 -16.45
C HIS A 40 -19.54 -6.09 -16.43
N ARG A 41 -20.19 -6.63 -17.44
CA ARG A 41 -20.38 -8.08 -17.56
C ARG A 41 -19.03 -8.76 -17.87
N PHE A 42 -18.71 -9.81 -17.13
CA PHE A 42 -17.50 -10.59 -17.34
C PHE A 42 -17.81 -12.09 -17.16
N GLY A 43 -17.76 -12.84 -18.25
CA GLY A 43 -18.16 -14.25 -18.25
C GLY A 43 -19.60 -14.46 -17.74
N SER A 44 -19.78 -15.26 -16.73
CA SER A 44 -21.07 -15.50 -16.05
C SER A 44 -21.37 -14.53 -14.90
N GLY A 45 -20.47 -13.57 -14.64
CA GLY A 45 -20.57 -12.61 -13.53
C GLY A 45 -20.40 -11.16 -13.98
N TYR A 46 -20.02 -10.32 -13.03
CA TYR A 46 -19.83 -8.89 -13.26
C TYR A 46 -18.58 -8.40 -12.53
N ILE A 47 -17.92 -7.40 -13.11
CA ILE A 47 -16.85 -6.62 -12.48
C ILE A 47 -17.39 -5.22 -12.21
N ALA A 48 -17.25 -4.74 -10.95
CA ALA A 48 -17.59 -3.38 -10.58
C ALA A 48 -16.34 -2.49 -10.66
N ASP A 49 -16.34 -1.52 -11.59
CA ASP A 49 -15.33 -0.47 -11.64
C ASP A 49 -15.82 0.70 -10.78
N THR A 50 -15.16 0.90 -9.64
CA THR A 50 -15.50 1.94 -8.67
C THR A 50 -14.43 3.05 -8.69
N PRO A 51 -14.80 4.30 -8.32
CA PRO A 51 -13.82 5.36 -8.15
C PRO A 51 -12.69 4.94 -7.22
N GLY A 52 -11.45 5.32 -7.54
CA GLY A 52 -10.30 5.05 -6.70
C GLY A 52 -10.42 5.71 -5.33
N ILE A 53 -10.15 4.95 -4.28
CA ILE A 53 -10.03 5.47 -2.92
C ILE A 53 -8.66 6.15 -2.82
N ARG A 54 -8.64 7.44 -2.47
CA ARG A 54 -7.38 8.21 -2.44
C ARG A 54 -6.59 7.99 -1.16
N GLU A 55 -7.27 7.87 -0.06
CA GLU A 55 -6.66 7.82 1.26
C GLU A 55 -7.43 6.82 2.11
N LEU A 56 -6.79 5.71 2.40
CA LEU A 56 -7.13 4.87 3.52
C LEU A 56 -6.08 5.17 4.58
N GLY A 57 -6.43 6.07 5.50
CA GLY A 57 -5.63 6.26 6.70
C GLY A 57 -5.78 5.05 7.62
N ALA A 58 -4.72 4.65 8.26
CA ALA A 58 -4.75 3.61 9.29
C ALA A 58 -5.33 4.13 10.64
N TRP A 59 -6.32 4.99 10.59
CA TRP A 59 -6.84 5.80 11.71
C TRP A 59 -7.28 5.03 12.95
N ALA A 60 -7.30 3.73 12.90
CA ALA A 60 -7.75 2.91 14.02
C ALA A 60 -6.66 1.97 14.57
N LEU A 61 -5.46 2.01 14.01
CA LEU A 61 -4.34 1.20 14.50
C LEU A 61 -3.49 2.05 15.43
N PRO A 62 -3.31 1.66 16.71
CA PRO A 62 -2.26 2.25 17.53
C PRO A 62 -0.90 2.08 16.82
N ASP A 63 -0.02 3.09 16.89
CA ASP A 63 1.34 3.03 16.34
C ASP A 63 2.07 1.73 16.70
N ALA A 64 1.78 1.20 17.90
CA ALA A 64 2.34 -0.03 18.42
C ALA A 64 1.90 -1.31 17.67
N ASP A 65 0.87 -1.25 16.82
CA ASP A 65 0.34 -2.43 16.12
C ASP A 65 0.63 -2.41 14.62
N LEU A 66 1.13 -1.30 14.08
CA LEU A 66 1.45 -1.18 12.66
C LEU A 66 2.52 -2.17 12.24
N ASP A 67 3.54 -2.40 13.07
CA ASP A 67 4.60 -3.38 12.85
C ASP A 67 4.04 -4.81 12.73
N GLY A 68 2.97 -5.13 13.46
CA GLY A 68 2.26 -6.41 13.38
C GLY A 68 1.49 -6.63 12.09
N CYS A 69 1.21 -5.57 11.33
CA CYS A 69 0.57 -5.66 10.02
C CYS A 69 1.56 -6.09 8.93
N PHE A 70 2.86 -5.94 9.16
CA PHE A 70 3.91 -6.42 8.26
C PHE A 70 4.26 -7.86 8.62
N VAL A 71 3.85 -8.82 7.79
CA VAL A 71 4.04 -10.26 8.07
C VAL A 71 5.50 -10.63 8.28
N GLU A 72 6.40 -9.93 7.61
CA GLU A 72 7.85 -10.11 7.70
C GLU A 72 8.42 -9.68 9.06
N PHE A 73 7.74 -8.74 9.74
CA PHE A 73 8.19 -8.23 11.05
C PHE A 73 7.74 -9.13 12.20
N ARG A 74 6.64 -9.88 12.02
CA ARG A 74 6.02 -10.68 13.09
C ARG A 74 6.97 -11.62 13.82
N PRO A 75 7.87 -12.38 13.13
CA PRO A 75 8.80 -13.28 13.83
C PRO A 75 9.83 -12.54 14.69
N LEU A 76 10.07 -11.27 14.41
CA LEU A 76 11.09 -10.44 15.04
C LEU A 76 10.53 -9.49 16.11
N ARG A 77 9.18 -9.46 16.25
CA ARG A 77 8.52 -8.66 17.30
C ARG A 77 8.98 -9.13 18.67
N GLY A 78 9.49 -8.20 19.48
CA GLY A 78 10.00 -8.50 20.82
C GLY A 78 11.48 -8.86 20.86
N GLU A 79 12.14 -9.09 19.73
CA GLU A 79 13.59 -9.36 19.66
C GLU A 79 14.45 -8.09 19.66
N CYS A 80 13.82 -6.90 19.61
CA CYS A 80 14.52 -5.63 19.69
C CYS A 80 15.06 -5.37 21.11
N GLY A 81 16.12 -4.57 21.20
CA GLY A 81 16.71 -4.19 22.48
C GLY A 81 15.79 -3.37 23.40
N PHE A 82 14.71 -2.82 22.86
CA PHE A 82 13.71 -2.01 23.57
C PHE A 82 12.31 -2.54 23.34
N ARG A 83 11.49 -2.61 24.40
CA ARG A 83 10.11 -3.12 24.33
C ARG A 83 9.18 -2.24 23.50
N ASN A 84 9.45 -0.94 23.45
CA ASN A 84 8.68 0.06 22.70
C ASN A 84 9.41 0.52 21.43
N CYS A 85 10.18 -0.37 20.82
CA CYS A 85 10.91 -0.07 19.60
C CYS A 85 9.92 0.24 18.47
N ARG A 86 10.05 1.41 17.88
CA ARG A 86 9.28 1.84 16.69
C ARG A 86 9.98 1.46 15.38
N HIS A 87 11.14 0.81 15.48
CA HIS A 87 11.97 0.36 14.35
C HIS A 87 12.47 1.49 13.44
N LEU A 88 12.57 2.70 13.95
CA LEU A 88 13.05 3.88 13.22
C LEU A 88 14.54 4.15 13.51
N GLU A 89 14.83 4.76 14.63
CA GLU A 89 16.19 5.18 14.99
C GLU A 89 16.80 4.40 16.17
N GLU A 90 15.98 3.55 16.81
CA GLU A 90 16.43 2.84 18.00
C GLU A 90 17.60 1.91 17.71
N PRO A 91 18.62 1.92 18.59
CA PRO A 91 19.72 0.99 18.48
C PRO A 91 19.29 -0.44 18.84
N LYS A 92 19.98 -1.44 18.33
CA LYS A 92 19.66 -2.87 18.53
C LYS A 92 18.23 -3.25 18.10
N CYS A 93 17.79 -2.70 16.98
CA CYS A 93 16.51 -3.04 16.37
C CYS A 93 16.66 -4.32 15.54
N ALA A 94 15.88 -5.36 15.85
CA ALA A 94 15.90 -6.62 15.12
C ALA A 94 15.37 -6.48 13.67
N ILE A 95 14.39 -5.60 13.46
CA ILE A 95 13.84 -5.33 12.11
C ILE A 95 14.90 -4.68 11.21
N LYS A 96 15.63 -3.67 11.72
CA LYS A 96 16.70 -3.02 10.93
C LYS A 96 17.83 -3.99 10.64
N ALA A 97 18.22 -4.82 11.60
CA ALA A 97 19.22 -5.87 11.37
C ALA A 97 18.78 -6.86 10.29
N ALA A 98 17.49 -7.22 10.25
CA ALA A 98 16.92 -8.09 9.21
C ALA A 98 16.82 -7.41 7.84
N VAL A 99 16.73 -6.10 7.79
CA VAL A 99 16.85 -5.33 6.53
C VAL A 99 18.30 -5.34 6.05
N ASP A 100 19.24 -5.12 6.96
CA ASP A 100 20.68 -5.08 6.64
C ASP A 100 21.20 -6.43 6.13
N ASP A 101 20.70 -7.55 6.66
CA ASP A 101 21.08 -8.90 6.23
C ASP A 101 20.26 -9.42 5.05
N GLY A 102 19.26 -8.66 4.57
CA GLY A 102 18.43 -9.00 3.43
C GLY A 102 17.26 -9.96 3.73
N THR A 103 17.00 -10.31 4.98
CA THR A 103 15.83 -11.12 5.40
C THR A 103 14.54 -10.35 5.15
N ILE A 104 14.57 -9.03 5.35
CA ILE A 104 13.47 -8.12 5.02
C ILE A 104 13.89 -7.24 3.85
N HIS A 105 13.06 -7.20 2.80
CA HIS A 105 13.34 -6.35 1.64
C HIS A 105 13.31 -4.86 2.03
N PRO A 106 14.30 -4.04 1.62
CA PRO A 106 14.38 -2.62 1.98
C PRO A 106 13.10 -1.83 1.64
N GLU A 107 12.49 -2.05 0.48
CA GLU A 107 11.24 -1.36 0.07
C GLU A 107 10.06 -1.66 1.00
N ARG A 108 10.04 -2.84 1.64
CA ARG A 108 9.01 -3.17 2.65
C ARG A 108 9.21 -2.35 3.91
N TYR A 109 10.46 -2.22 4.35
CA TYR A 109 10.78 -1.37 5.47
C TYR A 109 10.52 0.12 5.18
N GLU A 110 10.86 0.61 3.98
CA GLU A 110 10.53 1.98 3.57
C GLU A 110 9.02 2.24 3.54
N SER A 111 8.23 1.24 3.15
CA SER A 111 6.77 1.34 3.17
C SER A 111 6.25 1.50 4.61
N TYR A 112 6.81 0.76 5.56
CA TYR A 112 6.51 0.90 6.98
C TYR A 112 6.85 2.30 7.51
N VAL A 113 8.06 2.79 7.23
CA VAL A 113 8.51 4.14 7.65
C VAL A 113 7.60 5.23 7.10
N ARG A 114 7.20 5.12 5.83
CA ARG A 114 6.26 6.09 5.21
C ARG A 114 4.90 6.09 5.89
N MET A 115 4.38 4.92 6.25
CA MET A 115 3.07 4.83 6.94
C MET A 115 3.12 5.50 8.31
N ILE A 116 4.18 5.29 9.10
CA ILE A 116 4.35 5.99 10.38
C ILE A 116 4.44 7.51 10.19
N ALA A 117 5.21 7.98 9.21
CA ALA A 117 5.36 9.41 8.95
C ALA A 117 4.06 10.09 8.47
N ASP A 118 3.17 9.36 7.81
CA ASP A 118 1.86 9.86 7.37
C ASP A 118 0.85 9.93 8.54
N GLU A 119 1.00 9.10 9.57
CA GLU A 119 0.17 9.16 10.80
C GLU A 119 0.54 10.34 11.71
N GLU A 120 1.78 10.81 11.66
CA GLU A 120 2.25 11.96 12.46
C GLU A 120 1.83 13.33 11.88
N ARG A 121 1.12 13.37 10.74
CA ARG A 121 0.62 14.60 10.10
C ARG A 121 -0.84 14.85 10.38
#